data_f6caf92b55e82e6ffa4b6a8a5a3661c0
#
_entry.id   f6caf92b55e82e6ffa4b6a8a5a3661c0
#
_cell.length_a   1.000
_cell.length_b   1.000
_cell.length_c   1.000
_cell.angle_alpha   90.00
_cell.angle_beta   90.00
_cell.angle_gamma   90.00
#
_symmetry.space_group_name_H-M   'P 1'
#
loop_
_entity.id
_entity.type
_entity.pdbx_description
1 polymer ?
#
loop_
_entity_poly.entity_id
_entity_poly.type
_entity_poly.pdbx_seq_one_letter_code
_entity_poly.pdbx_strand_id
1 'polypeptide(L)'
;ITTVRSRFAETTRGDEQWNMFGHWAETRGTTADKAVYRMANLARSANDNKFLTYSTKLMAATDDAFGYILGRARLREKAMFKAMNDANVGDFTNIDAKLLRKYEDEFTSTVFDAEGNLVDEAAKFAKKEATLTQDLNGFAKGLEEVFNRTPWAKPFFLFARTGVNGLTLTAKHTPGFNFLVKEWNDIAFTQVGGDLTPLAKYGIETAQDLVNAKALQSGRLALGSMAIFMAGQKFLGGELHGNGPTDRTKRQTWLDAGWKPRSIKIGDTWVSYDSFEPFNQILAIVGDIGDHMDLMGEEWAEDHLLKLGLVIGQGITSKSYLAGLQQFVDLFAGQPGQANRILASLMNNTLPLSSLRNEIGKVLTPYTRELGSDIASSIRNRNLITEKLASNQLPIKYDMLTGQPIKDHDFVTRMFNAFSPVQLNMDYSPGRQMLFDSGYDLRQSTYYGPDGTNLTNSPRVRSLFQKAIGDQKILLQLDKLANDPGIQESIALMHYKRNKGERDTEPKDFAHYKIIAKIFNQAKVRAWAQIKNEPEVLKLTQEEQKRKIKGVNNRKESIEALINIDK
;
A
#
# COMPACT_ATOMS: atom_id res chain seq x y z
N ILE A 1 20.91 -3.36 -17.14
CA ILE A 1 21.89 -4.04 -16.25
C ILE A 1 23.13 -3.17 -16.12
N THR A 2 23.62 -2.59 -17.21
CA THR A 2 24.77 -1.67 -17.22
C THR A 2 24.52 -0.43 -16.37
N THR A 3 23.33 0.14 -16.40
CA THR A 3 23.00 1.39 -15.69
C THR A 3 22.91 1.20 -14.16
N VAL A 4 22.46 0.06 -13.66
CA VAL A 4 22.49 -0.24 -12.23
C VAL A 4 23.90 -0.60 -11.78
N ARG A 5 24.66 -1.32 -12.61
CA ARG A 5 26.08 -1.60 -12.38
C ARG A 5 26.94 -0.33 -12.41
N SER A 6 26.70 0.59 -13.35
CA SER A 6 27.45 1.85 -13.42
C SER A 6 27.17 2.76 -12.23
N ARG A 7 25.93 2.90 -11.81
CA ARG A 7 25.58 3.72 -10.63
C ARG A 7 26.10 3.17 -9.29
N PHE A 8 26.34 1.86 -9.18
CA PHE A 8 27.01 1.25 -8.04
C PHE A 8 28.54 1.14 -8.19
N ALA A 9 29.07 1.14 -9.41
CA ALA A 9 30.48 0.96 -9.71
C ALA A 9 31.22 2.26 -10.07
N GLU A 10 30.50 3.35 -10.33
CA GLU A 10 31.09 4.59 -10.88
C GLU A 10 31.69 5.53 -9.84
N THR A 11 31.70 5.19 -8.55
CA THR A 11 32.43 6.02 -7.60
C THR A 11 33.26 5.19 -6.64
N THR A 12 34.55 5.11 -6.89
CA THR A 12 35.58 4.84 -5.85
C THR A 12 35.27 5.59 -4.55
N ARG A 13 34.73 6.82 -4.63
CA ARG A 13 34.20 7.59 -3.50
C ARG A 13 33.03 6.89 -2.78
N GLY A 14 32.13 6.23 -3.49
CA GLY A 14 31.00 5.52 -2.88
C GLY A 14 31.46 4.28 -2.10
N ASP A 15 32.49 3.60 -2.58
CA ASP A 15 33.07 2.45 -1.90
C ASP A 15 33.88 2.87 -0.66
N GLU A 16 34.64 3.96 -0.75
CA GLU A 16 35.36 4.52 0.39
C GLU A 16 34.40 5.00 1.51
N GLN A 17 33.34 5.74 1.15
CA GLN A 17 32.30 6.17 2.10
C GLN A 17 31.59 4.97 2.73
N TRP A 18 31.31 3.93 1.95
CA TRP A 18 30.69 2.71 2.44
C TRP A 18 31.61 1.96 3.41
N ASN A 19 32.89 1.86 3.13
CA ASN A 19 33.89 1.22 3.98
C ASN A 19 34.08 2.03 5.29
N MET A 20 34.06 3.37 5.20
CA MET A 20 34.09 4.25 6.39
C MET A 20 32.85 4.06 7.25
N PHE A 21 31.66 4.00 6.65
CA PHE A 21 30.41 3.71 7.38
C PHE A 21 30.45 2.34 8.02
N GLY A 22 30.94 1.34 7.32
CA GLY A 22 31.11 -0.02 7.84
C GLY A 22 32.03 -0.09 9.04
N HIS A 23 33.18 0.55 8.95
CA HIS A 23 34.13 0.63 10.07
C HIS A 23 33.51 1.37 11.28
N TRP A 24 32.83 2.48 11.05
CA TRP A 24 32.11 3.19 12.10
C TRP A 24 30.98 2.35 12.71
N ALA A 25 30.14 1.71 11.87
CA ALA A 25 29.02 0.89 12.31
C ALA A 25 29.49 -0.28 13.18
N GLU A 26 30.59 -0.94 12.82
CA GLU A 26 31.12 -2.08 13.57
C GLU A 26 31.84 -1.68 14.85
N THR A 27 32.51 -0.52 14.88
CA THR A 27 33.30 -0.07 16.02
C THR A 27 32.53 0.79 17.02
N ARG A 28 31.66 1.70 16.54
CA ARG A 28 30.96 2.71 17.34
C ARG A 28 29.45 2.73 17.15
N GLY A 29 28.92 2.00 16.16
CA GLY A 29 27.51 1.97 15.83
C GLY A 29 26.69 1.15 16.84
N THR A 30 25.40 1.45 16.90
CA THR A 30 24.42 0.69 17.66
C THR A 30 24.20 -0.70 17.04
N THR A 31 23.49 -1.58 17.75
CA THR A 31 23.11 -2.90 17.21
C THR A 31 22.30 -2.77 15.91
N ALA A 32 21.50 -1.71 15.78
CA ALA A 32 20.74 -1.41 14.56
C ALA A 32 21.67 -1.01 13.41
N ASP A 33 22.67 -0.18 13.65
CA ASP A 33 23.65 0.25 12.63
C ASP A 33 24.46 -0.93 12.09
N LYS A 34 24.88 -1.83 12.99
CA LYS A 34 25.57 -3.09 12.63
C LYS A 34 24.67 -3.99 11.78
N ALA A 35 23.40 -4.13 12.15
CA ALA A 35 22.43 -4.93 11.40
C ALA A 35 22.18 -4.35 10.00
N VAL A 36 21.99 -3.04 9.89
CA VAL A 36 21.79 -2.34 8.61
C VAL A 36 23.01 -2.51 7.70
N TYR A 37 24.22 -2.33 8.23
CA TYR A 37 25.47 -2.51 7.48
C TYR A 37 25.64 -3.94 6.98
N ARG A 38 25.44 -4.94 7.85
CA ARG A 38 25.53 -6.35 7.46
C ARG A 38 24.50 -6.76 6.43
N MET A 39 23.27 -6.26 6.55
CA MET A 39 22.23 -6.53 5.55
C MET A 39 22.53 -5.87 4.21
N ALA A 40 23.01 -4.66 4.20
CA ALA A 40 23.39 -3.98 2.98
C ALA A 40 24.59 -4.63 2.29
N ASN A 41 25.57 -5.17 3.06
CA ASN A 41 26.66 -5.99 2.51
C ASN A 41 26.14 -7.33 1.94
N LEU A 42 25.17 -7.96 2.60
CA LEU A 42 24.50 -9.15 2.08
C LEU A 42 23.77 -8.85 0.77
N ALA A 43 23.06 -7.73 0.70
CA ALA A 43 22.40 -7.28 -0.53
C ALA A 43 23.40 -6.98 -1.66
N ARG A 44 24.57 -6.41 -1.32
CA ARG A 44 25.66 -6.15 -2.26
C ARG A 44 26.27 -7.47 -2.81
N SER A 45 26.58 -8.41 -1.92
CA SER A 45 27.06 -9.75 -2.32
C SER A 45 26.00 -10.54 -3.10
N ALA A 46 24.73 -10.36 -2.76
CA ALA A 46 23.62 -10.96 -3.49
C ALA A 46 23.48 -10.39 -4.90
N ASN A 47 23.79 -9.11 -5.12
CA ASN A 47 23.73 -8.48 -6.44
C ASN A 47 24.80 -9.03 -7.40
N ASP A 48 25.88 -9.60 -6.90
CA ASP A 48 26.92 -10.26 -7.71
C ASP A 48 26.54 -11.71 -8.09
N ASN A 49 25.51 -12.26 -7.47
CA ASN A 49 25.04 -13.61 -7.75
C ASN A 49 24.07 -13.64 -8.93
N LYS A 50 24.41 -14.42 -9.98
CA LYS A 50 23.59 -14.54 -11.20
C LYS A 50 22.15 -14.99 -10.96
N PHE A 51 21.91 -15.81 -9.94
CA PHE A 51 20.57 -16.29 -9.57
C PHE A 51 19.75 -15.17 -8.89
N LEU A 52 20.38 -14.37 -8.05
CA LEU A 52 19.71 -13.29 -7.30
C LEU A 52 19.42 -12.07 -8.19
N THR A 53 20.15 -11.90 -9.30
CA THR A 53 19.89 -10.85 -10.31
C THR A 53 18.78 -11.23 -11.31
N TYR A 54 18.21 -12.43 -11.21
CA TYR A 54 17.18 -12.89 -12.15
C TYR A 54 15.93 -12.00 -12.16
N SER A 55 15.45 -11.59 -10.99
CA SER A 55 14.28 -10.69 -10.86
C SER A 55 14.54 -9.33 -11.51
N THR A 56 15.75 -8.77 -11.33
CA THR A 56 16.14 -7.48 -11.95
C THR A 56 16.25 -7.61 -13.47
N LYS A 57 16.75 -8.75 -13.96
CA LYS A 57 16.79 -9.04 -15.40
C LYS A 57 15.40 -9.19 -15.99
N LEU A 58 14.49 -9.83 -15.28
CA LEU A 58 13.09 -9.98 -15.71
C LEU A 58 12.38 -8.62 -15.77
N MET A 59 12.61 -7.74 -14.79
CA MET A 59 12.08 -6.36 -14.83
C MET A 59 12.64 -5.58 -16.03
N ALA A 60 13.94 -5.65 -16.27
CA ALA A 60 14.56 -4.98 -17.42
C ALA A 60 14.01 -5.52 -18.75
N ALA A 61 13.82 -6.83 -18.86
CA ALA A 61 13.23 -7.45 -20.05
C ALA A 61 11.77 -7.02 -20.26
N THR A 62 11.02 -6.84 -19.17
CA THR A 62 9.65 -6.32 -19.23
C THR A 62 9.64 -4.87 -19.70
N ASP A 63 10.52 -4.01 -19.17
CA ASP A 63 10.68 -2.63 -19.62
C ASP A 63 11.05 -2.54 -21.12
N ASP A 64 11.93 -3.42 -21.59
CA ASP A 64 12.31 -3.47 -23.00
C ASP A 64 11.17 -3.96 -23.90
N ALA A 65 10.37 -4.94 -23.42
CA ALA A 65 9.17 -5.38 -24.13
C ALA A 65 8.13 -4.24 -24.27
N PHE A 66 7.88 -3.47 -23.21
CA PHE A 66 7.05 -2.27 -23.30
C PHE A 66 7.63 -1.23 -24.26
N GLY A 67 8.95 -1.01 -24.21
CA GLY A 67 9.65 -0.12 -25.14
C GLY A 67 9.46 -0.54 -26.61
N TYR A 68 9.57 -1.83 -26.88
CA TYR A 68 9.35 -2.37 -28.24
C TYR A 68 7.90 -2.18 -28.70
N ILE A 69 6.91 -2.48 -27.84
CA ILE A 69 5.49 -2.31 -28.18
C ILE A 69 5.18 -0.84 -28.49
N LEU A 70 5.64 0.09 -27.64
CA LEU A 70 5.41 1.52 -27.83
C LEU A 70 6.17 2.07 -29.05
N GLY A 71 7.38 1.59 -29.29
CA GLY A 71 8.13 1.92 -30.51
C GLY A 71 7.43 1.44 -31.78
N ARG A 72 6.88 0.23 -31.78
CA ARG A 72 6.06 -0.27 -32.90
C ARG A 72 4.79 0.54 -33.10
N ALA A 73 4.14 0.96 -32.01
CA ALA A 73 2.97 1.85 -32.10
C ALA A 73 3.34 3.20 -32.71
N ARG A 74 4.46 3.80 -32.27
CA ARG A 74 4.98 5.07 -32.84
C ARG A 74 5.37 4.95 -34.30
N LEU A 75 6.05 3.87 -34.67
CA LEU A 75 6.39 3.57 -36.05
C LEU A 75 5.15 3.53 -36.94
N ARG A 76 4.13 2.79 -36.48
CA ARG A 76 2.88 2.67 -37.20
C ARG A 76 2.13 3.99 -37.29
N GLU A 77 2.13 4.80 -36.22
CA GLU A 77 1.58 6.15 -36.22
C GLU A 77 2.24 7.03 -37.31
N LYS A 78 3.57 7.13 -37.34
CA LYS A 78 4.32 7.89 -38.36
C LYS A 78 3.99 7.42 -39.78
N ALA A 79 3.98 6.09 -39.98
CA ALA A 79 3.67 5.49 -41.26
C ALA A 79 2.22 5.75 -41.71
N MET A 80 1.26 5.70 -40.78
CA MET A 80 -0.15 5.99 -41.06
C MET A 80 -0.35 7.45 -41.45
N PHE A 81 0.21 8.41 -40.71
CA PHE A 81 0.12 9.82 -41.05
C PHE A 81 0.73 10.14 -42.41
N LYS A 82 1.90 9.54 -42.71
CA LYS A 82 2.52 9.72 -44.02
C LYS A 82 1.66 9.13 -45.14
N ALA A 83 1.14 7.92 -44.93
CA ALA A 83 0.30 7.25 -45.91
C ALA A 83 -1.03 8.03 -46.17
N MET A 84 -1.65 8.58 -45.11
CA MET A 84 -2.83 9.43 -45.23
C MET A 84 -2.57 10.69 -46.05
N ASN A 85 -1.46 11.37 -45.75
CA ASN A 85 -1.09 12.61 -46.45
C ASN A 85 -0.84 12.33 -47.94
N ASP A 86 -0.10 11.27 -48.27
CA ASP A 86 0.25 10.94 -49.65
C ASP A 86 -0.96 10.38 -50.44
N ALA A 87 -1.87 9.67 -49.78
CA ALA A 87 -3.11 9.20 -50.38
C ALA A 87 -4.24 10.26 -50.39
N ASN A 88 -4.02 11.42 -49.73
CA ASN A 88 -5.00 12.48 -49.53
C ASN A 88 -6.34 11.98 -48.97
N VAL A 89 -6.27 11.05 -48.01
CA VAL A 89 -7.45 10.47 -47.34
C VAL A 89 -7.54 11.00 -45.90
N GLY A 90 -8.76 11.32 -45.48
CA GLY A 90 -9.03 11.82 -44.12
C GLY A 90 -9.26 10.71 -43.07
N ASP A 91 -9.23 9.43 -43.47
CA ASP A 91 -9.56 8.30 -42.61
C ASP A 91 -8.53 7.16 -42.75
N PHE A 92 -8.19 6.56 -41.62
CA PHE A 92 -7.27 5.41 -41.54
C PHE A 92 -7.79 4.13 -42.19
N THR A 93 -9.10 3.98 -42.34
CA THR A 93 -9.72 2.73 -42.83
C THR A 93 -9.45 2.50 -44.32
N ASN A 94 -9.08 3.54 -45.07
CA ASN A 94 -8.91 3.52 -46.53
C ASN A 94 -7.42 3.53 -46.96
N ILE A 95 -6.49 3.24 -46.07
CA ILE A 95 -5.05 3.19 -46.38
C ILE A 95 -4.70 1.81 -46.97
N ASP A 96 -4.02 1.81 -48.11
CA ASP A 96 -3.48 0.57 -48.68
C ASP A 96 -2.39 -0.04 -47.74
N ALA A 97 -2.59 -1.31 -47.40
CA ALA A 97 -1.68 -2.05 -46.53
C ALA A 97 -0.23 -2.16 -47.08
N LYS A 98 -0.06 -2.12 -48.40
CA LYS A 98 1.29 -2.12 -49.04
C LYS A 98 1.97 -0.77 -48.87
N LEU A 99 1.23 0.33 -49.00
CA LEU A 99 1.71 1.68 -48.75
C LEU A 99 2.11 1.87 -47.28
N LEU A 100 1.30 1.37 -46.37
CA LEU A 100 1.59 1.41 -44.96
C LEU A 100 2.87 0.66 -44.61
N ARG A 101 3.06 -0.57 -45.10
CA ARG A 101 4.29 -1.35 -44.89
C ARG A 101 5.53 -0.66 -45.45
N LYS A 102 5.42 -0.04 -46.65
CA LYS A 102 6.52 0.73 -47.25
C LYS A 102 6.98 1.84 -46.28
N TYR A 103 6.04 2.58 -45.67
CA TYR A 103 6.42 3.65 -44.74
C TYR A 103 6.84 3.12 -43.36
N GLU A 104 6.31 1.99 -42.92
CA GLU A 104 6.84 1.32 -41.70
C GLU A 104 8.33 0.95 -41.90
N ASP A 105 8.69 0.40 -43.06
CA ASP A 105 10.10 0.05 -43.40
C ASP A 105 10.96 1.32 -43.48
N GLU A 106 10.47 2.40 -44.13
CA GLU A 106 11.18 3.68 -44.27
C GLU A 106 11.48 4.33 -42.91
N PHE A 107 10.49 4.33 -42.00
CA PHE A 107 10.63 4.96 -40.70
C PHE A 107 11.26 4.07 -39.62
N THR A 108 11.53 2.80 -39.89
CA THR A 108 12.09 1.86 -38.90
C THR A 108 13.37 2.41 -38.26
N SER A 109 14.31 2.95 -39.07
CA SER A 109 15.57 3.50 -38.59
C SER A 109 15.42 4.80 -37.80
N THR A 110 14.28 5.50 -37.89
CA THR A 110 14.00 6.70 -37.10
C THR A 110 13.42 6.36 -35.72
N VAL A 111 12.95 5.12 -35.52
CA VAL A 111 12.34 4.68 -34.27
C VAL A 111 13.25 3.69 -33.54
N PHE A 112 13.92 2.80 -34.29
CA PHE A 112 14.85 1.80 -33.74
C PHE A 112 16.23 1.92 -34.39
N ASP A 113 17.30 1.70 -33.61
CA ASP A 113 18.64 1.56 -34.14
C ASP A 113 18.87 0.15 -34.77
N ALA A 114 20.09 -0.08 -35.29
CA ALA A 114 20.44 -1.34 -35.90
C ALA A 114 20.43 -2.54 -34.92
N GLU A 115 20.60 -2.28 -33.64
CA GLU A 115 20.56 -3.22 -32.53
C GLU A 115 19.14 -3.45 -32.00
N GLY A 116 18.13 -2.72 -32.53
CA GLY A 116 16.73 -2.79 -32.10
C GLY A 116 16.39 -1.97 -30.85
N ASN A 117 17.27 -1.09 -30.37
CA ASN A 117 16.98 -0.19 -29.28
C ASN A 117 16.13 0.99 -29.75
N LEU A 118 15.28 1.48 -28.88
CA LEU A 118 14.42 2.62 -29.14
C LEU A 118 15.24 3.93 -29.20
N VAL A 119 15.15 4.66 -30.32
CA VAL A 119 15.86 5.95 -30.53
C VAL A 119 14.91 7.15 -30.59
N ASP A 120 13.66 6.98 -30.99
CA ASP A 120 12.64 8.04 -31.05
C ASP A 120 12.32 8.60 -29.64
N GLU A 121 12.44 9.93 -29.48
CA GLU A 121 12.28 10.58 -28.16
C GLU A 121 10.84 10.52 -27.65
N ALA A 122 9.83 10.60 -28.52
CA ALA A 122 8.44 10.49 -28.11
C ALA A 122 8.13 9.07 -27.59
N ALA A 123 8.64 8.04 -28.26
CA ALA A 123 8.49 6.67 -27.84
C ALA A 123 9.27 6.36 -26.54
N LYS A 124 10.48 6.94 -26.38
CA LYS A 124 11.23 6.87 -25.11
C LYS A 124 10.48 7.55 -23.97
N PHE A 125 9.87 8.71 -24.21
CA PHE A 125 9.08 9.41 -23.23
C PHE A 125 7.85 8.61 -22.82
N ALA A 126 7.12 8.05 -23.80
CA ALA A 126 5.97 7.18 -23.55
C ALA A 126 6.36 5.91 -22.78
N LYS A 127 7.51 5.27 -23.12
CA LYS A 127 8.06 4.15 -22.36
C LYS A 127 8.28 4.52 -20.89
N LYS A 128 8.99 5.63 -20.64
CA LYS A 128 9.27 6.10 -19.28
C LYS A 128 7.98 6.43 -18.50
N GLU A 129 6.96 6.94 -19.16
CA GLU A 129 5.67 7.21 -18.54
C GLU A 129 4.92 5.90 -18.21
N ALA A 130 4.82 4.98 -19.15
CA ALA A 130 4.14 3.70 -18.95
C ALA A 130 4.79 2.83 -17.86
N THR A 131 6.12 2.86 -17.76
CA THR A 131 6.88 2.12 -16.74
C THR A 131 7.11 2.94 -15.47
N LEU A 132 6.57 4.16 -15.37
CA LEU A 132 6.76 5.07 -14.24
C LEU A 132 8.23 5.34 -13.90
N THR A 133 9.08 5.41 -14.92
CA THR A 133 10.53 5.62 -14.78
C THR A 133 11.00 6.99 -15.28
N GLN A 134 10.08 7.96 -15.46
CA GLN A 134 10.41 9.33 -15.85
C GLN A 134 11.38 9.98 -14.87
N ASP A 135 12.24 10.87 -15.37
CA ASP A 135 13.19 11.59 -14.55
C ASP A 135 12.46 12.60 -13.66
N LEU A 136 12.84 12.64 -12.38
CA LEU A 136 12.22 13.52 -11.40
C LEU A 136 12.69 14.97 -11.60
N ASN A 137 11.80 15.93 -11.38
CA ASN A 137 12.07 17.36 -11.48
C ASN A 137 11.76 18.08 -10.16
N GLY A 138 12.35 19.26 -9.97
CA GLY A 138 12.07 20.13 -8.82
C GLY A 138 12.38 19.47 -7.46
N PHE A 139 11.47 19.60 -6.51
CA PHE A 139 11.60 19.07 -5.15
C PHE A 139 11.84 17.55 -5.10
N ALA A 140 11.16 16.79 -5.96
CA ALA A 140 11.32 15.34 -6.04
C ALA A 140 12.73 14.94 -6.49
N LYS A 141 13.36 15.71 -7.39
CA LYS A 141 14.76 15.53 -7.77
C LYS A 141 15.71 15.82 -6.61
N GLY A 142 15.44 16.88 -5.85
CA GLY A 142 16.21 17.21 -4.65
C GLY A 142 16.16 16.07 -3.60
N LEU A 143 15.00 15.49 -3.36
CA LEU A 143 14.87 14.30 -2.51
C LEU A 143 15.66 13.12 -3.05
N GLU A 144 15.57 12.82 -4.35
CA GLU A 144 16.34 11.75 -4.98
C GLU A 144 17.85 11.95 -4.79
N GLU A 145 18.35 13.18 -4.91
CA GLU A 145 19.76 13.50 -4.69
C GLU A 145 20.17 13.30 -3.22
N VAL A 146 19.35 13.74 -2.25
CA VAL A 146 19.61 13.51 -0.81
C VAL A 146 19.70 12.00 -0.52
N PHE A 147 18.77 11.21 -1.04
CA PHE A 147 18.77 9.75 -0.82
C PHE A 147 19.92 9.06 -1.56
N ASN A 148 20.31 9.56 -2.73
CA ASN A 148 21.49 9.04 -3.43
C ASN A 148 22.79 9.31 -2.64
N ARG A 149 22.84 10.40 -1.89
CA ARG A 149 23.97 10.73 -0.99
C ARG A 149 23.93 9.95 0.34
N THR A 150 22.81 9.28 0.66
CA THR A 150 22.60 8.58 1.92
C THR A 150 22.40 7.07 1.66
N PRO A 151 23.49 6.29 1.52
CA PRO A 151 23.42 4.88 1.06
C PRO A 151 22.52 3.97 1.90
N TRP A 152 22.44 4.20 3.20
CA TRP A 152 21.61 3.41 4.12
C TRP A 152 20.10 3.67 3.96
N ALA A 153 19.73 4.83 3.43
CA ALA A 153 18.33 5.18 3.16
C ALA A 153 17.83 4.62 1.80
N LYS A 154 18.73 4.25 0.90
CA LYS A 154 18.37 3.74 -0.44
C LYS A 154 17.35 2.59 -0.43
N PRO A 155 17.41 1.58 0.44
CA PRO A 155 16.42 0.50 0.47
C PRO A 155 14.98 0.97 0.72
N PHE A 156 14.80 2.10 1.40
CA PHE A 156 13.49 2.70 1.68
C PHE A 156 12.94 3.50 0.49
N PHE A 157 13.81 3.93 -0.41
CA PHE A 157 13.48 4.83 -1.52
C PHE A 157 13.67 4.21 -2.91
N LEU A 158 13.85 2.88 -2.99
CA LEU A 158 14.01 2.17 -4.27
C LEU A 158 12.91 2.49 -5.28
N PHE A 159 11.71 2.73 -4.81
CA PHE A 159 10.53 3.00 -5.63
C PHE A 159 10.00 4.43 -5.50
N ALA A 160 10.76 5.36 -4.89
CA ALA A 160 10.30 6.75 -4.74
C ALA A 160 10.04 7.41 -6.10
N ARG A 161 10.89 7.15 -7.10
CA ARG A 161 10.70 7.63 -8.48
C ARG A 161 9.40 7.12 -9.08
N THR A 162 9.13 5.81 -8.97
CA THR A 162 7.89 5.19 -9.43
C THR A 162 6.68 5.81 -8.74
N GLY A 163 6.78 6.07 -7.42
CA GLY A 163 5.72 6.69 -6.64
C GLY A 163 5.38 8.10 -7.12
N VAL A 164 6.38 8.95 -7.29
CA VAL A 164 6.19 10.33 -7.79
C VAL A 164 5.61 10.31 -9.21
N ASN A 165 6.09 9.44 -10.07
CA ASN A 165 5.59 9.33 -11.44
C ASN A 165 4.15 8.82 -11.49
N GLY A 166 3.77 7.86 -10.62
CA GLY A 166 2.38 7.41 -10.48
C GLY A 166 1.44 8.52 -10.04
N LEU A 167 1.88 9.36 -9.08
CA LEU A 167 1.12 10.55 -8.66
C LEU A 167 1.00 11.59 -9.77
N THR A 168 2.08 11.83 -10.51
CA THR A 168 2.08 12.73 -11.65
C THR A 168 1.10 12.24 -12.72
N LEU A 169 1.10 10.94 -13.00
CA LEU A 169 0.15 10.34 -13.94
C LEU A 169 -1.31 10.49 -13.46
N THR A 170 -1.57 10.26 -12.17
CA THR A 170 -2.88 10.50 -11.56
C THR A 170 -3.31 11.95 -11.70
N ALA A 171 -2.41 12.89 -11.39
CA ALA A 171 -2.69 14.32 -11.52
C ALA A 171 -3.04 14.70 -12.97
N LYS A 172 -2.35 14.15 -13.97
CA LYS A 172 -2.66 14.35 -15.40
C LYS A 172 -4.07 13.89 -15.78
N HIS A 173 -4.67 12.94 -15.04
CA HIS A 173 -6.05 12.45 -15.29
C HIS A 173 -7.09 13.16 -14.42
N THR A 174 -6.68 13.91 -13.39
CA THR A 174 -7.60 14.50 -12.42
C THR A 174 -7.83 15.98 -12.74
N PRO A 175 -9.07 16.41 -13.09
CA PRO A 175 -9.38 17.81 -13.33
C PRO A 175 -8.97 18.69 -12.13
N GLY A 176 -8.33 19.81 -12.41
CA GLY A 176 -7.79 20.73 -11.42
C GLY A 176 -6.37 20.37 -10.97
N PHE A 177 -6.06 19.10 -10.67
CA PHE A 177 -4.71 18.66 -10.28
C PHE A 177 -3.74 18.62 -11.48
N ASN A 178 -4.23 18.48 -12.70
CA ASN A 178 -3.45 18.53 -13.93
C ASN A 178 -2.61 19.80 -14.06
N PHE A 179 -3.10 20.94 -13.54
CA PHE A 179 -2.36 22.20 -13.54
C PHE A 179 -1.15 22.24 -12.59
N LEU A 180 -1.02 21.29 -11.67
CA LEU A 180 0.17 21.12 -10.84
C LEU A 180 1.33 20.46 -11.60
N VAL A 181 1.06 19.87 -12.77
CA VAL A 181 2.04 19.16 -13.58
C VAL A 181 2.65 20.12 -14.61
N LYS A 182 3.95 20.38 -14.49
CA LYS A 182 4.65 21.31 -15.40
C LYS A 182 4.54 20.88 -16.87
N GLU A 183 4.76 19.62 -17.19
CA GLU A 183 4.60 19.07 -18.53
C GLU A 183 3.20 19.35 -19.11
N TRP A 184 2.17 19.17 -18.28
CA TRP A 184 0.80 19.47 -18.68
C TRP A 184 0.66 20.93 -19.14
N ASN A 185 1.15 21.86 -18.31
CA ASN A 185 1.05 23.29 -18.60
C ASN A 185 1.88 23.68 -19.82
N ASP A 186 3.11 23.16 -19.93
CA ASP A 186 3.99 23.42 -21.07
C ASP A 186 3.30 23.03 -22.39
N ILE A 187 2.62 21.88 -22.42
CA ILE A 187 1.87 21.40 -23.61
C ILE A 187 0.58 22.19 -23.84
N ALA A 188 -0.23 22.37 -22.79
CA ALA A 188 -1.55 22.98 -22.89
C ALA A 188 -1.47 24.43 -23.39
N PHE A 189 -0.50 25.22 -22.92
CA PHE A 189 -0.39 26.65 -23.24
C PHE A 189 0.47 26.95 -24.47
N THR A 190 1.20 25.97 -25.02
CA THR A 190 1.92 26.17 -26.30
C THR A 190 0.95 26.21 -27.47
N GLN A 191 1.06 27.23 -28.33
CA GLN A 191 0.23 27.35 -29.53
C GLN A 191 0.73 26.44 -30.66
N VAL A 192 -0.20 25.91 -31.46
CA VAL A 192 0.16 25.16 -32.67
C VAL A 192 0.80 26.12 -33.66
N GLY A 193 2.01 25.79 -34.11
CA GLY A 193 2.83 26.70 -34.96
C GLY A 193 3.78 27.62 -34.18
N GLY A 194 3.78 27.56 -32.83
CA GLY A 194 4.75 28.25 -31.99
C GLY A 194 6.09 27.51 -31.89
N ASP A 195 7.00 28.04 -31.04
CA ASP A 195 8.29 27.40 -30.75
C ASP A 195 8.09 26.08 -29.98
N LEU A 196 8.49 24.96 -30.56
CA LEU A 196 8.41 23.62 -29.98
C LEU A 196 9.69 23.18 -29.25
N THR A 197 10.76 23.97 -29.34
CA THR A 197 12.07 23.65 -28.71
C THR A 197 11.94 23.27 -27.24
N PRO A 198 11.14 23.97 -26.40
CA PRO A 198 10.97 23.60 -24.99
C PRO A 198 10.23 22.27 -24.77
N LEU A 199 9.50 21.79 -25.79
CA LEU A 199 8.69 20.57 -25.73
C LEU A 199 9.43 19.34 -26.26
N ALA A 200 10.57 19.49 -26.89
CA ALA A 200 11.37 18.39 -27.41
C ALA A 200 11.71 17.34 -26.32
N LYS A 201 11.94 17.78 -25.08
CA LYS A 201 12.15 16.89 -23.92
C LYS A 201 10.96 15.98 -23.58
N TYR A 202 9.77 16.29 -24.10
CA TYR A 202 8.55 15.46 -23.99
C TYR A 202 8.29 14.66 -25.27
N GLY A 203 9.24 14.68 -26.21
CA GLY A 203 9.11 14.02 -27.51
C GLY A 203 8.17 14.72 -28.48
N ILE A 204 7.93 16.03 -28.30
CA ILE A 204 7.08 16.86 -29.18
C ILE A 204 8.01 17.69 -30.05
N GLU A 205 8.19 17.27 -31.30
CA GLU A 205 9.10 17.89 -32.25
C GLU A 205 8.36 18.56 -33.42
N THR A 206 7.12 18.12 -33.69
CA THR A 206 6.32 18.62 -34.81
C THR A 206 5.00 19.21 -34.32
N ALA A 207 4.39 20.06 -35.16
CA ALA A 207 3.05 20.58 -34.91
C ALA A 207 2.00 19.47 -34.73
N GLN A 208 2.16 18.33 -35.45
CA GLN A 208 1.29 17.18 -35.32
C GLN A 208 1.47 16.48 -33.96
N ASP A 209 2.72 16.36 -33.46
CA ASP A 209 2.97 15.80 -32.13
C ASP A 209 2.31 16.65 -31.05
N LEU A 210 2.33 17.99 -31.18
CA LEU A 210 1.64 18.88 -30.26
C LEU A 210 0.12 18.69 -30.28
N VAL A 211 -0.47 18.57 -31.46
CA VAL A 211 -1.92 18.29 -31.59
C VAL A 211 -2.27 16.96 -30.94
N ASN A 212 -1.49 15.92 -31.18
CA ASN A 212 -1.69 14.60 -30.59
C ASN A 212 -1.55 14.63 -29.07
N ALA A 213 -0.54 15.36 -28.54
CA ALA A 213 -0.33 15.52 -27.12
C ALA A 213 -1.50 16.24 -26.43
N LYS A 214 -2.04 17.31 -27.04
CA LYS A 214 -3.24 18.02 -26.55
C LYS A 214 -4.50 17.13 -26.59
N ALA A 215 -4.67 16.35 -27.65
CA ALA A 215 -5.76 15.39 -27.75
C ALA A 215 -5.65 14.31 -26.63
N LEU A 216 -4.43 13.81 -26.37
CA LEU A 216 -4.18 12.88 -25.28
C LEU A 216 -4.50 13.50 -23.90
N GLN A 217 -4.12 14.77 -23.66
CA GLN A 217 -4.46 15.48 -22.43
C GLN A 217 -5.99 15.57 -22.25
N SER A 218 -6.71 15.95 -23.30
CA SER A 218 -8.18 16.02 -23.28
C SER A 218 -8.81 14.65 -22.99
N GLY A 219 -8.31 13.59 -23.64
CA GLY A 219 -8.75 12.21 -23.39
C GLY A 219 -8.49 11.76 -21.95
N ARG A 220 -7.33 12.10 -21.39
CA ARG A 220 -6.99 11.81 -19.97
C ARG A 220 -7.96 12.48 -19.01
N LEU A 221 -8.27 13.75 -19.21
CA LEU A 221 -9.25 14.48 -18.38
C LEU A 221 -10.65 13.90 -18.52
N ALA A 222 -11.07 13.54 -19.73
CA ALA A 222 -12.37 12.93 -19.95
C ALA A 222 -12.51 11.59 -19.20
N LEU A 223 -11.50 10.73 -19.29
CA LEU A 223 -11.46 9.45 -18.57
C LEU A 223 -11.40 9.65 -17.05
N GLY A 224 -10.60 10.59 -16.58
CA GLY A 224 -10.52 10.91 -15.15
C GLY A 224 -11.82 11.49 -14.61
N SER A 225 -12.49 12.39 -15.35
CA SER A 225 -13.81 12.93 -14.98
C SER A 225 -14.86 11.83 -14.93
N MET A 226 -14.84 10.91 -15.88
CA MET A 226 -15.74 9.75 -15.89
C MET A 226 -15.49 8.83 -14.69
N ALA A 227 -14.22 8.60 -14.35
CA ALA A 227 -13.84 7.81 -13.17
C ALA A 227 -14.33 8.46 -11.87
N ILE A 228 -14.17 9.79 -11.72
CA ILE A 228 -14.67 10.55 -10.57
C ILE A 228 -16.20 10.44 -10.47
N PHE A 229 -16.91 10.60 -11.58
CA PHE A 229 -18.36 10.49 -11.62
C PHE A 229 -18.84 9.10 -11.20
N MET A 230 -18.26 8.04 -11.79
CA MET A 230 -18.60 6.65 -11.44
C MET A 230 -18.26 6.34 -9.98
N ALA A 231 -17.11 6.81 -9.49
CA ALA A 231 -16.71 6.66 -8.09
C ALA A 231 -17.70 7.34 -7.15
N GLY A 232 -18.13 8.57 -7.48
CA GLY A 232 -19.14 9.30 -6.71
C GLY A 232 -20.48 8.54 -6.63
N GLN A 233 -20.97 8.01 -7.74
CA GLN A 233 -22.18 7.19 -7.78
C GLN A 233 -22.06 5.95 -6.89
N LYS A 234 -20.94 5.22 -6.98
CA LYS A 234 -20.67 4.03 -6.18
C LYS A 234 -20.51 4.35 -4.70
N PHE A 235 -19.87 5.47 -4.39
CA PHE A 235 -19.73 5.94 -3.01
C PHE A 235 -21.10 6.23 -2.38
N LEU A 236 -21.96 7.00 -3.05
CA LEU A 236 -23.31 7.31 -2.57
C LEU A 236 -24.18 6.06 -2.34
N GLY A 237 -23.92 4.99 -3.08
CA GLY A 237 -24.54 3.67 -2.88
C GLY A 237 -23.90 2.82 -1.76
N GLY A 238 -22.86 3.30 -1.07
CA GLY A 238 -22.11 2.50 -0.09
C GLY A 238 -21.30 1.37 -0.73
N GLU A 239 -20.99 1.48 -2.03
CA GLU A 239 -20.37 0.44 -2.85
C GLU A 239 -18.91 0.75 -3.23
N LEU A 240 -18.30 1.77 -2.61
CA LEU A 240 -16.91 2.17 -2.85
C LEU A 240 -16.19 2.33 -1.52
N HIS A 241 -15.06 1.67 -1.37
CA HIS A 241 -14.12 1.84 -0.26
C HIS A 241 -12.86 2.55 -0.72
N GLY A 242 -12.42 3.55 0.04
CA GLY A 242 -11.13 4.20 -0.12
C GLY A 242 -10.00 3.48 0.62
N ASN A 243 -9.05 4.25 1.17
CA ASN A 243 -7.97 3.73 2.01
C ASN A 243 -8.43 3.44 3.43
N GLY A 244 -9.59 3.94 3.82
CA GLY A 244 -10.19 3.84 5.14
C GLY A 244 -9.61 4.81 6.17
N PRO A 245 -10.01 4.64 7.44
CA PRO A 245 -9.67 5.58 8.50
C PRO A 245 -8.18 5.83 8.63
N THR A 246 -7.85 7.09 8.92
CA THR A 246 -6.48 7.56 9.20
C THR A 246 -5.95 7.00 10.51
N ASP A 247 -6.82 6.81 11.49
CA ASP A 247 -6.49 6.15 12.76
C ASP A 247 -6.18 4.67 12.50
N ARG A 248 -4.94 4.28 12.78
CA ARG A 248 -4.46 2.89 12.61
C ARG A 248 -5.28 1.88 13.41
N THR A 249 -5.74 2.26 14.59
CA THR A 249 -6.52 1.40 15.48
C THR A 249 -7.90 1.14 14.87
N LYS A 250 -8.57 2.22 14.43
CA LYS A 250 -9.86 2.15 13.76
C LYS A 250 -9.75 1.36 12.44
N ARG A 251 -8.75 1.66 11.63
CA ARG A 251 -8.49 0.95 10.36
C ARG A 251 -8.26 -0.55 10.58
N GLN A 252 -7.48 -0.92 11.60
CA GLN A 252 -7.23 -2.32 11.90
C GLN A 252 -8.50 -3.03 12.38
N THR A 253 -9.34 -2.34 13.15
CA THR A 253 -10.64 -2.86 13.56
C THR A 253 -11.52 -3.19 12.35
N TRP A 254 -11.54 -2.31 11.36
CA TRP A 254 -12.28 -2.54 10.12
C TRP A 254 -11.73 -3.74 9.34
N LEU A 255 -10.40 -3.84 9.22
CA LEU A 255 -9.75 -4.99 8.58
C LEU A 255 -10.04 -6.31 9.32
N ASP A 256 -10.01 -6.31 10.65
CA ASP A 256 -10.30 -7.49 11.46
C ASP A 256 -11.78 -7.89 11.41
N ALA A 257 -12.68 -6.92 11.15
CA ALA A 257 -14.09 -7.18 10.90
C ALA A 257 -14.39 -7.62 9.45
N GLY A 258 -13.39 -7.62 8.57
CA GLY A 258 -13.52 -8.11 7.19
C GLY A 258 -13.57 -7.03 6.11
N TRP A 259 -13.52 -5.74 6.48
CA TRP A 259 -13.49 -4.64 5.52
C TRP A 259 -12.28 -4.73 4.57
N LYS A 260 -12.48 -4.37 3.32
CA LYS A 260 -11.44 -4.42 2.28
C LYS A 260 -11.17 -3.02 1.75
N PRO A 261 -9.92 -2.51 1.89
CA PRO A 261 -9.55 -1.21 1.32
C PRO A 261 -9.56 -1.26 -0.20
N ARG A 262 -9.73 -0.10 -0.83
CA ARG A 262 -9.62 0.09 -2.28
C ARG A 262 -10.41 -0.92 -3.07
N SER A 263 -11.68 -1.09 -2.71
CA SER A 263 -12.59 -2.04 -3.34
C SER A 263 -13.88 -1.36 -3.78
N ILE A 264 -14.44 -1.86 -4.86
CA ILE A 264 -15.74 -1.46 -5.41
C ILE A 264 -16.66 -2.67 -5.41
N LYS A 265 -17.91 -2.48 -5.03
CA LYS A 265 -18.91 -3.54 -5.02
C LYS A 265 -19.51 -3.72 -6.41
N ILE A 266 -19.49 -4.96 -6.90
CA ILE A 266 -20.09 -5.39 -8.16
C ILE A 266 -20.98 -6.60 -7.86
N GLY A 267 -22.29 -6.42 -7.85
CA GLY A 267 -23.22 -7.42 -7.31
C GLY A 267 -22.93 -7.67 -5.81
N ASP A 268 -22.75 -8.92 -5.43
CA ASP A 268 -22.42 -9.31 -4.05
C ASP A 268 -20.92 -9.52 -3.80
N THR A 269 -20.07 -9.01 -4.70
CA THR A 269 -18.64 -9.20 -4.63
C THR A 269 -17.90 -7.88 -4.53
N TRP A 270 -16.98 -7.76 -3.57
CA TRP A 270 -16.05 -6.66 -3.49
C TRP A 270 -14.82 -6.92 -4.35
N VAL A 271 -14.59 -6.06 -5.33
CA VAL A 271 -13.53 -6.16 -6.32
C VAL A 271 -12.47 -5.11 -6.03
N SER A 272 -11.23 -5.52 -5.80
CA SER A 272 -10.14 -4.58 -5.58
C SER A 272 -9.78 -3.85 -6.87
N TYR A 273 -9.65 -2.53 -6.79
CA TYR A 273 -9.21 -1.68 -7.88
C TYR A 273 -7.76 -1.19 -7.70
N ASP A 274 -7.01 -1.74 -6.76
CA ASP A 274 -5.69 -1.23 -6.36
C ASP A 274 -4.64 -1.27 -7.48
N SER A 275 -4.78 -2.17 -8.45
CA SER A 275 -3.84 -2.33 -9.56
C SER A 275 -4.15 -1.46 -10.79
N PHE A 276 -5.25 -0.68 -10.79
CA PHE A 276 -5.68 0.10 -11.95
C PHE A 276 -5.12 1.53 -11.91
N GLU A 277 -3.82 1.70 -12.11
CA GLU A 277 -3.20 3.02 -12.28
C GLU A 277 -3.69 3.69 -13.58
N PRO A 278 -3.98 4.99 -13.56
CA PRO A 278 -3.97 5.94 -12.44
C PRO A 278 -5.32 6.03 -11.70
N PHE A 279 -6.33 5.31 -12.14
CA PHE A 279 -7.72 5.43 -11.64
C PHE A 279 -7.87 4.98 -10.20
N ASN A 280 -7.06 4.03 -9.74
CA ASN A 280 -7.07 3.56 -8.36
C ASN A 280 -6.86 4.68 -7.32
N GLN A 281 -6.03 5.69 -7.65
CA GLN A 281 -5.85 6.84 -6.78
C GLN A 281 -7.08 7.76 -6.81
N ILE A 282 -7.66 7.96 -7.98
CA ILE A 282 -8.88 8.78 -8.14
C ILE A 282 -10.03 8.15 -7.35
N LEU A 283 -10.26 6.85 -7.50
CA LEU A 283 -11.31 6.14 -6.77
C LEU A 283 -11.05 6.16 -5.26
N ALA A 284 -9.80 5.96 -4.84
CA ALA A 284 -9.43 6.01 -3.44
C ALA A 284 -9.65 7.39 -2.81
N ILE A 285 -9.31 8.48 -3.52
CA ILE A 285 -9.55 9.85 -3.05
C ILE A 285 -11.06 10.09 -2.89
N VAL A 286 -11.89 9.68 -3.86
CA VAL A 286 -13.35 9.82 -3.76
C VAL A 286 -13.90 9.02 -2.56
N GLY A 287 -13.45 7.78 -2.37
CA GLY A 287 -13.83 6.96 -1.23
C GLY A 287 -13.39 7.56 0.11
N ASP A 288 -12.15 8.07 0.18
CA ASP A 288 -11.61 8.67 1.40
C ASP A 288 -12.29 10.00 1.75
N ILE A 289 -12.60 10.84 0.76
CA ILE A 289 -13.39 12.05 0.96
C ILE A 289 -14.74 11.66 1.58
N GLY A 290 -15.37 10.64 1.04
CA GLY A 290 -16.62 10.14 1.55
C GLY A 290 -16.53 9.57 2.97
N ASP A 291 -15.56 8.70 3.21
CA ASP A 291 -15.32 8.10 4.52
C ASP A 291 -14.98 9.16 5.61
N HIS A 292 -14.55 10.36 5.20
CA HIS A 292 -14.18 11.47 6.07
C HIS A 292 -15.13 12.67 5.97
N MET A 293 -16.26 12.56 5.26
CA MET A 293 -17.28 13.64 5.19
C MET A 293 -17.73 14.08 6.57
N ASP A 294 -17.74 13.17 7.54
CA ASP A 294 -18.01 13.46 8.95
C ASP A 294 -17.06 14.50 9.57
N LEU A 295 -15.85 14.66 9.01
CA LEU A 295 -14.86 15.64 9.46
C LEU A 295 -14.99 16.98 8.73
N MET A 296 -15.78 17.01 7.66
CA MET A 296 -15.89 18.15 6.76
C MET A 296 -17.15 18.99 7.02
N GLY A 297 -17.58 19.24 8.24
CA GLY A 297 -18.77 20.01 8.60
C GLY A 297 -19.29 21.06 7.58
N GLU A 298 -20.47 21.61 7.77
CA GLU A 298 -21.18 22.48 6.79
C GLU A 298 -20.44 23.80 6.42
N GLU A 299 -19.41 24.20 7.15
CA GLU A 299 -18.65 25.43 6.88
C GLU A 299 -17.36 25.12 6.08
N TRP A 300 -17.32 25.57 4.83
CA TRP A 300 -16.12 25.55 3.99
C TRP A 300 -15.09 26.58 4.49
N ALA A 301 -14.09 26.13 5.24
CA ALA A 301 -13.01 26.96 5.75
C ALA A 301 -11.64 26.39 5.33
N GLU A 302 -10.56 27.19 5.50
CA GLU A 302 -9.17 26.81 5.22
C GLU A 302 -8.75 25.48 5.86
N ASP A 303 -9.35 25.12 7.03
CA ASP A 303 -9.21 23.83 7.71
C ASP A 303 -9.62 22.62 6.84
N HIS A 304 -10.54 22.78 5.90
CA HIS A 304 -10.99 21.70 5.01
C HIS A 304 -9.99 21.39 3.92
N LEU A 305 -9.32 22.42 3.39
CA LEU A 305 -8.23 22.22 2.43
C LEU A 305 -7.06 21.47 3.07
N LEU A 306 -6.76 21.77 4.34
CA LEU A 306 -5.73 21.06 5.09
C LEU A 306 -6.13 19.61 5.38
N LYS A 307 -7.39 19.37 5.77
CA LYS A 307 -7.95 18.03 5.98
C LYS A 307 -7.99 17.23 4.68
N LEU A 308 -8.43 17.84 3.58
CA LEU A 308 -8.40 17.23 2.25
C LEU A 308 -6.96 16.91 1.82
N GLY A 309 -6.02 17.83 2.06
CA GLY A 309 -4.59 17.58 1.83
C GLY A 309 -4.05 16.41 2.65
N LEU A 310 -4.48 16.24 3.90
CA LEU A 310 -4.12 15.09 4.73
C LEU A 310 -4.72 13.79 4.22
N VAL A 311 -5.98 13.78 3.81
CA VAL A 311 -6.67 12.61 3.21
C VAL A 311 -5.98 12.18 1.91
N ILE A 312 -5.69 13.14 1.02
CA ILE A 312 -4.95 12.91 -0.21
C ILE A 312 -3.54 12.40 0.12
N GLY A 313 -2.84 13.04 1.07
CA GLY A 313 -1.51 12.65 1.51
C GLY A 313 -1.45 11.21 2.04
N GLN A 314 -2.48 10.75 2.73
CA GLN A 314 -2.57 9.37 3.21
C GLN A 314 -2.87 8.38 2.09
N GLY A 315 -3.76 8.73 1.16
CA GLY A 315 -3.99 7.94 -0.04
C GLY A 315 -2.69 7.69 -0.80
N ILE A 316 -1.84 8.71 -0.87
CA ILE A 316 -0.52 8.67 -1.47
C ILE A 316 0.43 7.73 -0.72
N THR A 317 0.53 7.86 0.61
CA THR A 317 1.48 7.08 1.43
C THR A 317 1.07 5.61 1.61
N SER A 318 -0.19 5.27 1.36
CA SER A 318 -0.68 3.88 1.46
C SER A 318 -0.19 2.97 0.34
N LYS A 319 0.38 3.51 -0.73
CA LYS A 319 0.88 2.75 -1.87
C LYS A 319 2.15 1.97 -1.55
N SER A 320 2.24 0.76 -2.13
CA SER A 320 3.38 -0.15 -1.91
C SER A 320 4.73 0.47 -2.29
N TYR A 321 4.78 1.33 -3.32
CA TYR A 321 6.01 2.01 -3.74
C TYR A 321 6.39 3.18 -2.84
N LEU A 322 5.46 3.71 -2.03
CA LEU A 322 5.73 4.70 -0.98
C LEU A 322 5.77 4.07 0.42
N ALA A 323 5.48 2.78 0.54
CA ALA A 323 5.56 2.06 1.82
C ALA A 323 6.96 2.16 2.45
N GLY A 324 8.02 2.21 1.62
CA GLY A 324 9.38 2.46 2.08
C GLY A 324 9.53 3.83 2.75
N LEU A 325 8.96 4.88 2.17
CA LEU A 325 8.95 6.22 2.77
C LEU A 325 8.19 6.23 4.09
N GLN A 326 7.01 5.59 4.14
CA GLN A 326 6.24 5.46 5.37
C GLN A 326 7.00 4.68 6.44
N GLN A 327 7.65 3.57 6.07
CA GLN A 327 8.50 2.79 6.98
C GLN A 327 9.67 3.62 7.53
N PHE A 328 10.28 4.45 6.69
CA PHE A 328 11.34 5.37 7.08
C PHE A 328 10.84 6.39 8.11
N VAL A 329 9.72 7.06 7.84
CA VAL A 329 9.10 8.01 8.77
C VAL A 329 8.71 7.33 10.08
N ASP A 330 8.10 6.15 10.02
CA ASP A 330 7.70 5.36 11.18
C ASP A 330 8.89 4.93 12.06
N LEU A 331 10.05 4.68 11.44
CA LEU A 331 11.30 4.36 12.17
C LEU A 331 11.73 5.52 13.06
N PHE A 332 11.65 6.75 12.54
CA PHE A 332 12.00 7.96 13.30
C PHE A 332 10.91 8.36 14.31
N ALA A 333 9.67 7.97 14.08
CA ALA A 333 8.58 8.20 15.03
C ALA A 333 8.67 7.33 16.31
N GLY A 334 9.65 6.41 16.40
CA GLY A 334 10.02 5.70 17.63
C GLY A 334 8.99 4.71 18.17
N GLN A 335 8.07 4.20 17.34
CA GLN A 335 7.04 3.26 17.80
C GLN A 335 7.62 1.88 18.17
N PRO A 336 7.25 1.31 19.32
CA PRO A 336 7.75 0.00 19.76
C PRO A 336 7.42 -1.13 18.77
N GLY A 337 8.40 -1.97 18.44
CA GLY A 337 8.26 -3.13 17.55
C GLY A 337 8.26 -2.81 16.05
N GLN A 338 8.26 -1.55 15.66
CA GLN A 338 8.28 -1.14 14.25
C GLN A 338 9.62 -1.48 13.58
N ALA A 339 10.74 -1.25 14.27
CA ALA A 339 12.07 -1.59 13.78
C ALA A 339 12.17 -3.08 13.41
N ASN A 340 11.61 -3.99 14.21
CA ASN A 340 11.60 -5.42 13.95
C ASN A 340 10.80 -5.79 12.69
N ARG A 341 9.67 -5.13 12.45
CA ARG A 341 8.84 -5.35 11.24
C ARG A 341 9.53 -4.84 9.99
N ILE A 342 10.19 -3.69 10.07
CA ILE A 342 10.97 -3.11 8.97
C ILE A 342 12.15 -4.01 8.64
N LEU A 343 12.90 -4.45 9.63
CA LEU A 343 14.00 -5.40 9.47
C LEU A 343 13.54 -6.70 8.80
N ALA A 344 12.44 -7.29 9.27
CA ALA A 344 11.86 -8.49 8.66
C ALA A 344 11.45 -8.24 7.20
N SER A 345 10.93 -7.04 6.88
CA SER A 345 10.57 -6.66 5.52
C SER A 345 11.79 -6.55 4.62
N LEU A 346 12.83 -5.86 5.08
CA LEU A 346 14.08 -5.71 4.34
C LEU A 346 14.77 -7.06 4.10
N MET A 347 14.85 -7.90 5.13
CA MET A 347 15.41 -9.26 5.01
C MET A 347 14.63 -10.12 4.01
N ASN A 348 13.29 -10.03 4.01
CA ASN A 348 12.49 -10.78 3.05
C ASN A 348 12.69 -10.27 1.61
N ASN A 349 12.85 -8.96 1.43
CA ASN A 349 13.05 -8.35 0.11
C ASN A 349 14.44 -8.63 -0.47
N THR A 350 15.43 -9.00 0.34
CA THR A 350 16.74 -9.45 -0.16
C THR A 350 16.69 -10.84 -0.81
N LEU A 351 15.65 -11.63 -0.53
CA LEU A 351 15.48 -12.93 -1.15
C LEU A 351 14.84 -12.77 -2.54
N PRO A 352 15.35 -13.48 -3.56
CA PRO A 352 14.85 -13.34 -4.93
C PRO A 352 13.40 -13.81 -5.03
N LEU A 353 12.66 -13.17 -5.94
CA LEU A 353 11.25 -13.46 -6.23
C LEU A 353 10.35 -13.42 -4.97
N SER A 354 10.64 -12.54 -4.01
CA SER A 354 9.94 -12.46 -2.73
C SER A 354 8.42 -12.29 -2.90
N SER A 355 7.97 -11.48 -3.85
CA SER A 355 6.56 -11.28 -4.16
C SER A 355 5.92 -12.56 -4.72
N LEU A 356 6.53 -13.18 -5.73
CA LEU A 356 6.01 -14.42 -6.33
C LEU A 356 5.94 -15.55 -5.29
N ARG A 357 6.99 -15.71 -4.48
CA ARG A 357 7.03 -16.70 -3.40
C ARG A 357 5.93 -16.47 -2.36
N ASN A 358 5.66 -15.21 -2.02
CA ASN A 358 4.58 -14.85 -1.12
C ASN A 358 3.21 -15.19 -1.72
N GLU A 359 2.97 -14.87 -2.99
CA GLU A 359 1.70 -15.20 -3.66
C GLU A 359 1.50 -16.71 -3.81
N ILE A 360 2.52 -17.46 -4.22
CA ILE A 360 2.46 -18.94 -4.21
C ILE A 360 2.18 -19.47 -2.80
N GLY A 361 2.82 -18.87 -1.78
CA GLY A 361 2.59 -19.21 -0.38
C GLY A 361 1.13 -19.02 0.03
N LYS A 362 0.50 -17.90 -0.33
CA LYS A 362 -0.93 -17.63 -0.07
C LYS A 362 -1.85 -18.64 -0.77
N VAL A 363 -1.53 -19.01 -2.01
CA VAL A 363 -2.30 -20.04 -2.73
C VAL A 363 -2.26 -21.38 -2.01
N LEU A 364 -1.08 -21.79 -1.53
CA LEU A 364 -0.85 -23.08 -0.88
C LEU A 364 -1.31 -23.14 0.59
N THR A 365 -1.32 -21.99 1.28
CA THR A 365 -1.67 -21.88 2.71
C THR A 365 -2.84 -20.92 2.91
N PRO A 366 -4.08 -21.42 2.94
CA PRO A 366 -5.27 -20.57 2.95
C PRO A 366 -5.53 -19.85 4.27
N TYR A 367 -4.82 -20.20 5.34
CA TYR A 367 -5.11 -19.66 6.67
C TYR A 367 -4.18 -18.50 7.04
N THR A 368 -4.77 -17.40 7.50
CA THR A 368 -4.04 -16.31 8.13
C THR A 368 -3.40 -16.79 9.43
N ARG A 369 -2.17 -16.35 9.71
CA ARG A 369 -1.42 -16.73 10.91
C ARG A 369 -1.45 -15.62 11.95
N GLU A 370 -1.51 -16.01 13.22
CA GLU A 370 -1.34 -15.10 14.35
C GLU A 370 0.14 -14.90 14.63
N LEU A 371 0.58 -13.63 14.71
CA LEU A 371 2.00 -13.28 14.78
C LEU A 371 2.38 -12.76 16.17
N GLY A 372 3.57 -13.14 16.62
CA GLY A 372 4.22 -12.51 17.76
C GLY A 372 4.81 -11.13 17.42
N SER A 373 5.41 -10.51 18.41
CA SER A 373 6.17 -9.26 18.25
C SER A 373 7.61 -9.49 17.76
N ASP A 374 8.03 -10.74 17.61
CA ASP A 374 9.38 -11.12 17.21
C ASP A 374 9.58 -11.06 15.67
N ILE A 375 10.85 -10.83 15.28
CA ILE A 375 11.25 -10.75 13.86
C ILE A 375 11.07 -12.09 13.17
N ALA A 376 11.35 -13.20 13.87
CA ALA A 376 11.31 -14.53 13.28
C ALA A 376 9.91 -14.91 12.83
N SER A 377 8.87 -14.64 13.64
CA SER A 377 7.47 -14.88 13.26
C SER A 377 7.06 -14.04 12.03
N SER A 378 7.53 -12.81 11.93
CA SER A 378 7.28 -11.94 10.78
C SER A 378 7.95 -12.43 9.50
N ILE A 379 9.18 -12.95 9.59
CA ILE A 379 9.90 -13.57 8.46
C ILE A 379 9.20 -14.87 8.04
N ARG A 380 8.83 -15.73 9.00
CA ARG A 380 8.14 -17.00 8.74
C ARG A 380 6.81 -16.78 8.05
N ASN A 381 6.03 -15.80 8.48
CA ASN A 381 4.74 -15.47 7.85
C ASN A 381 4.87 -14.99 6.39
N ARG A 382 5.99 -14.41 6.01
CA ARG A 382 6.28 -14.02 4.62
C ARG A 382 6.84 -15.16 3.77
N ASN A 383 7.17 -16.29 4.40
CA ASN A 383 7.71 -17.49 3.77
C ASN A 383 6.78 -18.69 4.01
N LEU A 384 5.52 -18.56 3.64
CA LEU A 384 4.47 -19.53 3.93
C LEU A 384 4.74 -20.94 3.40
N ILE A 385 5.54 -21.07 2.33
CA ILE A 385 5.93 -22.40 1.81
C ILE A 385 6.80 -23.13 2.84
N THR A 386 7.84 -22.48 3.36
CA THR A 386 8.71 -23.06 4.38
C THR A 386 7.99 -23.19 5.72
N GLU A 387 7.08 -22.27 6.03
CA GLU A 387 6.24 -22.34 7.23
C GLU A 387 5.32 -23.56 7.20
N LYS A 388 4.74 -23.90 6.03
CA LYS A 388 3.91 -25.10 5.87
C LYS A 388 4.68 -26.39 6.14
N LEU A 389 5.96 -26.41 5.84
CA LEU A 389 6.84 -27.57 6.06
C LEU A 389 7.42 -27.64 7.48
N ALA A 390 7.29 -26.57 8.27
CA ALA A 390 7.82 -26.54 9.62
C ALA A 390 7.01 -27.43 10.57
N SER A 391 7.71 -28.15 11.45
CA SER A 391 7.10 -28.97 12.49
C SER A 391 6.36 -28.14 13.55
N ASN A 392 6.83 -26.91 13.82
CA ASN A 392 6.22 -25.96 14.74
C ASN A 392 5.67 -24.77 13.95
N GLN A 393 4.49 -24.93 13.38
CA GLN A 393 3.84 -23.88 12.58
C GLN A 393 3.34 -22.74 13.45
N LEU A 394 3.32 -21.53 12.86
CA LEU A 394 2.66 -20.38 13.46
C LEU A 394 1.17 -20.68 13.68
N PRO A 395 0.58 -20.25 14.82
CA PRO A 395 -0.82 -20.53 15.12
C PRO A 395 -1.73 -19.83 14.09
N ILE A 396 -2.87 -20.46 13.82
CA ILE A 396 -3.89 -19.92 12.93
C ILE A 396 -4.59 -18.76 13.63
N LYS A 397 -4.87 -17.68 12.89
CA LYS A 397 -5.71 -16.58 13.37
C LYS A 397 -7.18 -16.94 13.20
N TYR A 398 -7.96 -16.76 14.26
CA TYR A 398 -9.40 -17.00 14.23
C TYR A 398 -10.18 -15.68 14.18
N ASP A 399 -11.30 -15.72 13.46
CA ASP A 399 -12.27 -14.63 13.44
C ASP A 399 -13.05 -14.61 14.76
N MET A 400 -12.91 -13.55 15.52
CA MET A 400 -13.57 -13.38 16.82
C MET A 400 -15.09 -13.25 16.74
N LEU A 401 -15.65 -13.04 15.57
CA LEU A 401 -17.10 -12.91 15.39
C LEU A 401 -17.74 -14.28 15.17
N THR A 402 -17.00 -15.23 14.55
CA THR A 402 -17.53 -16.52 14.13
C THR A 402 -16.85 -17.72 14.77
N GLY A 403 -15.65 -17.56 15.36
CA GLY A 403 -14.82 -18.65 15.85
C GLY A 403 -14.19 -19.52 14.74
N GLN A 404 -14.41 -19.18 13.50
CA GLN A 404 -13.83 -19.90 12.37
C GLN A 404 -12.40 -19.43 12.09
N PRO A 405 -11.53 -20.30 11.58
CA PRO A 405 -10.23 -19.88 11.08
C PRO A 405 -10.42 -18.79 10.01
N ILE A 406 -9.65 -17.71 10.10
CA ILE A 406 -9.63 -16.74 9.01
C ILE A 406 -8.97 -17.44 7.82
N LYS A 407 -9.82 -17.88 6.92
CA LYS A 407 -9.44 -18.56 5.68
C LYS A 407 -9.60 -17.59 4.52
N ASP A 408 -8.57 -17.51 3.71
CA ASP A 408 -8.69 -16.92 2.39
C ASP A 408 -9.67 -17.76 1.54
N HIS A 409 -10.09 -17.24 0.42
CA HIS A 409 -11.06 -17.86 -0.48
C HIS A 409 -10.77 -19.36 -0.77
N ASP A 410 -11.64 -20.01 -1.53
CA ASP A 410 -11.37 -21.32 -2.11
C ASP A 410 -10.10 -21.31 -2.99
N PHE A 411 -9.62 -22.49 -3.37
CA PHE A 411 -8.36 -22.61 -4.09
C PHE A 411 -8.36 -21.89 -5.45
N VAL A 412 -9.48 -21.94 -6.19
CA VAL A 412 -9.58 -21.31 -7.51
C VAL A 412 -9.55 -19.81 -7.39
N THR A 413 -10.31 -19.25 -6.46
CA THR A 413 -10.31 -17.80 -6.20
C THR A 413 -8.96 -17.31 -5.70
N ARG A 414 -8.25 -18.09 -4.86
CA ARG A 414 -6.88 -17.75 -4.44
C ARG A 414 -5.89 -17.74 -5.61
N MET A 415 -5.99 -18.73 -6.50
CA MET A 415 -5.21 -18.77 -7.74
C MET A 415 -5.50 -17.55 -8.61
N PHE A 416 -6.78 -17.22 -8.80
CA PHE A 416 -7.18 -16.02 -9.54
C PHE A 416 -6.61 -14.76 -8.88
N ASN A 417 -6.81 -14.56 -7.59
CA ASN A 417 -6.33 -13.39 -6.85
C ASN A 417 -4.81 -13.24 -6.84
N ALA A 418 -4.06 -14.36 -6.91
CA ALA A 418 -2.59 -14.33 -6.93
C ALA A 418 -2.02 -13.89 -8.28
N PHE A 419 -2.69 -14.18 -9.39
CA PHE A 419 -2.18 -13.92 -10.74
C PHE A 419 -2.98 -12.85 -11.50
N SER A 420 -4.16 -12.46 -11.00
CA SER A 420 -4.98 -11.38 -11.55
C SER A 420 -4.60 -10.02 -10.96
N PRO A 421 -4.64 -8.94 -11.73
CA PRO A 421 -4.56 -7.59 -11.18
C PRO A 421 -5.80 -7.22 -10.33
N VAL A 422 -6.85 -8.03 -10.40
CA VAL A 422 -8.10 -7.84 -9.69
C VAL A 422 -8.20 -8.88 -8.58
N GLN A 423 -8.51 -8.44 -7.35
CA GLN A 423 -8.78 -9.34 -6.24
C GLN A 423 -10.28 -9.36 -5.91
N LEU A 424 -10.85 -10.56 -5.86
CA LEU A 424 -12.24 -10.79 -5.49
C LEU A 424 -12.34 -11.05 -3.99
N ASN A 425 -13.32 -10.44 -3.32
CA ASN A 425 -13.59 -10.61 -1.91
C ASN A 425 -15.09 -10.79 -1.68
N MET A 426 -15.45 -11.56 -0.65
CA MET A 426 -16.85 -11.76 -0.28
C MET A 426 -17.45 -10.51 0.37
N ASP A 427 -18.75 -10.36 0.28
CA ASP A 427 -19.53 -9.36 0.99
C ASP A 427 -19.56 -9.64 2.50
N TYR A 428 -19.92 -8.65 3.30
CA TYR A 428 -20.03 -8.80 4.76
C TYR A 428 -21.48 -8.81 5.20
N SER A 429 -21.72 -9.47 6.35
CA SER A 429 -23.02 -9.44 6.97
C SER A 429 -23.35 -8.03 7.53
N PRO A 430 -24.65 -7.73 7.73
CA PRO A 430 -25.07 -6.46 8.34
C PRO A 430 -24.41 -6.14 9.69
N GLY A 431 -24.16 -7.16 10.51
CA GLY A 431 -23.49 -6.98 11.80
C GLY A 431 -22.02 -6.57 11.67
N ARG A 432 -21.33 -7.01 10.60
CA ARG A 432 -19.97 -6.54 10.29
C ARG A 432 -19.99 -5.10 9.80
N GLN A 433 -20.93 -4.73 8.95
CA GLN A 433 -21.12 -3.36 8.49
C GLN A 433 -21.39 -2.43 9.68
N MET A 434 -22.28 -2.82 10.58
CA MET A 434 -22.57 -2.06 11.80
C MET A 434 -21.30 -1.81 12.64
N LEU A 435 -20.36 -2.77 12.72
CA LEU A 435 -19.10 -2.58 13.44
C LEU A 435 -18.22 -1.49 12.82
N PHE A 436 -18.21 -1.35 11.49
CA PHE A 436 -17.46 -0.29 10.82
C PHE A 436 -18.00 1.09 11.23
N ASP A 437 -19.32 1.21 11.30
CA ASP A 437 -20.01 2.47 11.55
C ASP A 437 -20.07 2.82 13.05
N SER A 438 -19.98 1.82 13.94
CA SER A 438 -20.16 1.98 15.38
C SER A 438 -18.98 2.64 16.12
N GLY A 439 -17.80 2.68 15.50
CA GLY A 439 -16.57 3.13 16.15
C GLY A 439 -16.06 2.21 17.27
N TYR A 440 -16.57 0.97 17.40
CA TYR A 440 -16.12 0.02 18.40
C TYR A 440 -14.75 -0.56 18.03
N ASP A 441 -13.80 -0.57 18.98
CA ASP A 441 -12.44 -1.10 18.78
C ASP A 441 -12.35 -2.59 19.15
N LEU A 442 -12.35 -3.44 18.13
CA LEU A 442 -12.19 -4.88 18.27
C LEU A 442 -10.81 -5.32 18.81
N ARG A 443 -9.76 -4.55 18.59
CA ARG A 443 -8.38 -4.94 18.95
C ARG A 443 -8.18 -5.03 20.45
N GLN A 444 -8.74 -4.08 21.20
CA GLN A 444 -8.64 -4.10 22.66
C GLN A 444 -9.24 -5.38 23.25
N SER A 445 -10.13 -6.02 22.51
CA SER A 445 -10.79 -7.24 22.96
C SER A 445 -9.85 -8.45 23.09
N THR A 446 -8.69 -8.48 22.41
CA THR A 446 -7.80 -9.66 22.37
C THR A 446 -6.40 -9.47 22.91
N TYR A 447 -6.03 -8.27 23.31
CA TYR A 447 -4.70 -8.02 23.87
C TYR A 447 -4.57 -8.37 25.33
N TYR A 448 -5.69 -8.37 26.05
CA TYR A 448 -5.71 -8.65 27.48
C TYR A 448 -6.84 -9.62 27.82
N GLY A 449 -6.54 -10.61 28.63
CA GLY A 449 -7.55 -11.45 29.28
C GLY A 449 -8.41 -10.63 30.24
N PRO A 450 -9.62 -11.12 30.62
CA PRO A 450 -10.47 -10.45 31.61
C PRO A 450 -9.81 -10.28 32.98
N ASP A 451 -8.82 -11.09 33.31
CA ASP A 451 -7.99 -11.03 34.52
C ASP A 451 -6.79 -10.07 34.39
N GLY A 452 -6.67 -9.39 33.25
CA GLY A 452 -5.57 -8.49 32.95
C GLY A 452 -4.27 -9.19 32.51
N THR A 453 -4.32 -10.47 32.18
CA THR A 453 -3.19 -11.18 31.57
C THR A 453 -2.89 -10.61 30.20
N ASN A 454 -1.63 -10.20 29.95
CA ASN A 454 -1.20 -9.66 28.67
C ASN A 454 -0.96 -10.80 27.66
N LEU A 455 -1.70 -10.80 26.57
CA LEU A 455 -1.66 -11.82 25.52
C LEU A 455 -0.81 -11.42 24.30
N THR A 456 -0.27 -10.20 24.26
CA THR A 456 0.40 -9.66 23.07
C THR A 456 1.61 -10.47 22.65
N ASN A 457 2.30 -11.09 23.62
CA ASN A 457 3.53 -11.87 23.40
C ASN A 457 3.27 -13.38 23.26
N SER A 458 2.01 -13.84 23.30
CA SER A 458 1.66 -15.24 23.12
C SER A 458 0.67 -15.44 21.98
N PRO A 459 1.15 -15.57 20.72
CA PRO A 459 0.29 -15.78 19.56
C PRO A 459 -0.63 -16.99 19.70
N ARG A 460 -0.14 -18.03 20.36
CA ARG A 460 -0.90 -19.27 20.55
C ARG A 460 -2.08 -19.09 21.49
N VAL A 461 -1.88 -18.45 22.63
CA VAL A 461 -2.96 -18.13 23.57
C VAL A 461 -3.95 -17.15 22.94
N ARG A 462 -3.47 -16.15 22.19
CA ARG A 462 -4.36 -15.24 21.45
C ARG A 462 -5.22 -15.98 20.44
N SER A 463 -4.64 -16.89 19.68
CA SER A 463 -5.36 -17.75 18.73
C SER A 463 -6.48 -18.55 19.41
N LEU A 464 -6.19 -19.21 20.53
CA LEU A 464 -7.17 -19.92 21.35
C LEU A 464 -8.27 -19.00 21.87
N PHE A 465 -7.90 -17.82 22.34
CA PHE A 465 -8.83 -16.84 22.88
C PHE A 465 -9.77 -16.27 21.81
N GLN A 466 -9.23 -15.94 20.63
CA GLN A 466 -10.03 -15.50 19.47
C GLN A 466 -11.08 -16.56 19.10
N LYS A 467 -10.66 -17.83 19.00
CA LYS A 467 -11.57 -18.94 18.73
C LYS A 467 -12.67 -19.04 19.79
N ALA A 468 -12.30 -19.07 21.06
CA ALA A 468 -13.25 -19.21 22.16
C ALA A 468 -14.24 -18.00 22.25
N ILE A 469 -13.81 -16.79 21.90
CA ILE A 469 -14.69 -15.62 21.78
C ILE A 469 -15.70 -15.83 20.66
N GLY A 470 -15.25 -16.22 19.47
CA GLY A 470 -16.12 -16.42 18.31
C GLY A 470 -17.11 -17.58 18.48
N ASP A 471 -16.72 -18.63 19.20
CA ASP A 471 -17.61 -19.75 19.57
C ASP A 471 -18.84 -19.31 20.38
N GLN A 472 -18.83 -18.07 20.94
CA GLN A 472 -19.99 -17.44 21.60
C GLN A 472 -21.03 -16.89 20.61
N LYS A 473 -20.86 -17.10 19.31
CA LYS A 473 -21.78 -16.69 18.22
C LYS A 473 -22.08 -15.19 18.23
N ILE A 474 -21.05 -14.38 18.37
CA ILE A 474 -21.15 -12.91 18.45
C ILE A 474 -21.77 -12.35 17.17
N LEU A 475 -21.36 -12.84 15.99
CA LEU A 475 -21.86 -12.33 14.71
C LEU A 475 -23.38 -12.43 14.61
N LEU A 476 -23.98 -13.53 15.03
CA LEU A 476 -25.44 -13.69 15.03
C LEU A 476 -26.15 -12.65 15.93
N GLN A 477 -25.52 -12.25 17.03
CA GLN A 477 -26.07 -11.22 17.91
C GLN A 477 -25.93 -9.85 17.25
N LEU A 478 -24.81 -9.55 16.61
CA LEU A 478 -24.59 -8.29 15.90
C LEU A 478 -25.48 -8.17 14.66
N ASP A 479 -25.70 -9.25 13.89
CA ASP A 479 -26.62 -9.24 12.75
C ASP A 479 -28.06 -8.92 13.16
N LYS A 480 -28.50 -9.39 14.33
CA LYS A 480 -29.79 -9.00 14.89
C LYS A 480 -29.85 -7.54 15.29
N LEU A 481 -28.78 -7.04 15.92
CA LEU A 481 -28.69 -5.63 16.35
C LEU A 481 -28.58 -4.67 15.17
N ALA A 482 -27.95 -5.07 14.08
CA ALA A 482 -27.81 -4.24 12.88
C ALA A 482 -29.17 -3.87 12.26
N ASN A 483 -30.20 -4.68 12.51
CA ASN A 483 -31.56 -4.43 12.04
C ASN A 483 -32.45 -3.73 13.10
N ASP A 484 -31.91 -3.41 14.28
CA ASP A 484 -32.64 -2.71 15.32
C ASP A 484 -32.70 -1.20 15.04
N PRO A 485 -33.91 -0.58 14.92
CA PRO A 485 -34.02 0.83 14.59
C PRO A 485 -33.35 1.75 15.62
N GLY A 486 -33.39 1.39 16.92
CA GLY A 486 -32.78 2.20 17.98
C GLY A 486 -31.24 2.19 17.92
N ILE A 487 -30.63 1.09 17.44
CA ILE A 487 -29.22 1.00 17.20
C ILE A 487 -28.82 1.85 16.00
N GLN A 488 -29.58 1.76 14.89
CA GLN A 488 -29.35 2.57 13.69
C GLN A 488 -29.50 4.06 14.00
N GLU A 489 -30.53 4.45 14.74
CA GLU A 489 -30.72 5.86 15.18
C GLU A 489 -29.55 6.32 16.06
N SER A 490 -29.07 5.49 16.98
CA SER A 490 -27.92 5.81 17.84
C SER A 490 -26.63 6.01 17.05
N ILE A 491 -26.39 5.21 16.02
CA ILE A 491 -25.24 5.37 15.10
C ILE A 491 -25.40 6.64 14.28
N ALA A 492 -26.57 6.87 13.69
CA ALA A 492 -26.86 8.07 12.91
C ALA A 492 -26.71 9.35 13.75
N LEU A 493 -27.16 9.33 15.00
CA LEU A 493 -26.99 10.45 15.94
C LEU A 493 -25.51 10.72 16.24
N MET A 494 -24.70 9.68 16.40
CA MET A 494 -23.25 9.83 16.59
C MET A 494 -22.61 10.52 15.38
N HIS A 495 -22.92 10.06 14.16
CA HIS A 495 -22.41 10.66 12.93
C HIS A 495 -22.88 12.11 12.78
N TYR A 496 -24.16 12.37 13.03
CA TYR A 496 -24.72 13.72 12.97
C TYR A 496 -24.02 14.70 13.92
N LYS A 497 -23.76 14.30 15.16
CA LYS A 497 -23.05 15.13 16.15
C LYS A 497 -21.60 15.39 15.75
N ARG A 498 -20.93 14.38 15.21
CA ARG A 498 -19.57 14.52 14.68
C ARG A 498 -19.54 15.50 13.52
N ASN A 499 -20.49 15.40 12.58
CA ASN A 499 -20.58 16.30 11.43
C ASN A 499 -20.80 17.76 11.84
N LYS A 500 -21.52 18.00 12.93
CA LYS A 500 -21.66 19.34 13.52
C LYS A 500 -20.41 19.85 14.26
N GLY A 501 -19.35 19.07 14.33
CA GLY A 501 -18.11 19.49 14.98
C GLY A 501 -18.20 19.53 16.51
N GLU A 502 -19.16 18.82 17.12
CA GLU A 502 -19.23 18.64 18.57
C GLU A 502 -17.98 17.86 19.03
N ARG A 503 -16.97 18.57 19.55
CA ARG A 503 -15.61 18.06 19.84
C ARG A 503 -15.58 16.92 20.87
N ASP A 504 -16.57 16.79 21.71
CA ASP A 504 -16.63 15.80 22.79
C ASP A 504 -17.48 14.57 22.43
N THR A 505 -17.72 14.31 21.16
CA THR A 505 -18.53 13.18 20.70
C THR A 505 -17.67 11.91 20.60
N GLU A 506 -17.57 11.16 21.70
CA GLU A 506 -16.91 9.86 21.70
C GLU A 506 -17.91 8.71 21.46
N PRO A 507 -17.57 7.68 20.64
CA PRO A 507 -18.45 6.54 20.39
C PRO A 507 -18.94 5.84 21.66
N LYS A 508 -18.07 5.78 22.68
CA LYS A 508 -18.38 5.13 23.97
C LYS A 508 -19.57 5.72 24.72
N ASP A 509 -19.98 6.97 24.41
CA ASP A 509 -21.07 7.65 25.08
C ASP A 509 -22.45 7.22 24.55
N PHE A 510 -22.48 6.63 23.35
CA PHE A 510 -23.70 6.23 22.66
C PHE A 510 -24.19 4.82 23.06
N ALA A 511 -25.52 4.61 22.93
CA ALA A 511 -26.19 3.38 23.33
C ALA A 511 -25.65 2.16 22.52
N HIS A 512 -25.50 2.29 21.20
CA HIS A 512 -25.01 1.21 20.36
C HIS A 512 -23.63 0.71 20.81
N TYR A 513 -22.68 1.60 21.11
CA TYR A 513 -21.36 1.22 21.58
C TYR A 513 -21.42 0.45 22.91
N LYS A 514 -22.22 0.93 23.87
CA LYS A 514 -22.37 0.28 25.18
C LYS A 514 -22.96 -1.12 25.07
N ILE A 515 -23.91 -1.31 24.16
CA ILE A 515 -24.52 -2.62 23.90
C ILE A 515 -23.50 -3.56 23.24
N ILE A 516 -22.79 -3.12 22.19
CA ILE A 516 -21.73 -3.89 21.52
C ILE A 516 -20.65 -4.27 22.54
N ALA A 517 -20.16 -3.31 23.33
CA ALA A 517 -19.14 -3.54 24.35
C ALA A 517 -19.60 -4.57 25.39
N LYS A 518 -20.86 -4.54 25.80
CA LYS A 518 -21.44 -5.53 26.73
C LYS A 518 -21.41 -6.93 26.14
N ILE A 519 -21.78 -7.10 24.87
CA ILE A 519 -21.75 -8.40 24.18
C ILE A 519 -20.31 -8.95 24.15
N PHE A 520 -19.36 -8.14 23.72
CA PHE A 520 -17.96 -8.57 23.66
C PHE A 520 -17.38 -8.87 25.05
N ASN A 521 -17.67 -8.05 26.06
CA ASN A 521 -17.18 -8.30 27.43
C ASN A 521 -17.74 -9.60 28.00
N GLN A 522 -19.02 -9.88 27.81
CA GLN A 522 -19.63 -11.15 28.24
C GLN A 522 -19.01 -12.33 27.50
N ALA A 523 -18.81 -12.23 26.19
CA ALA A 523 -18.17 -13.27 25.39
C ALA A 523 -16.72 -13.51 25.83
N LYS A 524 -15.95 -12.45 26.12
CA LYS A 524 -14.57 -12.55 26.64
C LYS A 524 -14.51 -13.30 27.98
N VAL A 525 -15.39 -12.96 28.91
CA VAL A 525 -15.42 -13.62 30.23
C VAL A 525 -15.74 -15.12 30.08
N ARG A 526 -16.74 -15.47 29.25
CA ARG A 526 -17.09 -16.87 28.98
C ARG A 526 -15.96 -17.62 28.27
N ALA A 527 -15.38 -16.99 27.24
CA ALA A 527 -14.25 -17.55 26.50
C ALA A 527 -13.04 -17.80 27.40
N TRP A 528 -12.71 -16.83 28.27
CA TRP A 528 -11.61 -16.98 29.22
C TRP A 528 -11.84 -18.13 30.20
N ALA A 529 -13.05 -18.28 30.70
CA ALA A 529 -13.41 -19.40 31.57
C ALA A 529 -13.23 -20.77 30.89
N GLN A 530 -13.42 -20.85 29.58
CA GLN A 530 -13.19 -22.08 28.81
C GLN A 530 -11.70 -22.42 28.67
N ILE A 531 -10.84 -21.42 28.40
CA ILE A 531 -9.44 -21.66 28.07
C ILE A 531 -8.46 -21.49 29.24
N LYS A 532 -8.87 -20.90 30.37
CA LYS A 532 -7.97 -20.57 31.49
C LYS A 532 -7.20 -21.78 32.06
N ASN A 533 -7.72 -22.98 31.91
CA ASN A 533 -7.10 -24.23 32.38
C ASN A 533 -6.19 -24.87 31.32
N GLU A 534 -6.12 -24.33 30.10
CA GLU A 534 -5.20 -24.83 29.08
C GLU A 534 -3.75 -24.63 29.54
N PRO A 535 -2.85 -25.62 29.34
CA PRO A 535 -1.47 -25.55 29.85
C PRO A 535 -0.71 -24.30 29.42
N GLU A 536 -0.91 -23.86 28.20
CA GLU A 536 -0.25 -22.69 27.64
C GLU A 536 -0.77 -21.38 28.27
N VAL A 537 -2.06 -21.30 28.59
CA VAL A 537 -2.69 -20.17 29.25
C VAL A 537 -2.22 -20.09 30.70
N LEU A 538 -2.21 -21.22 31.43
CA LEU A 538 -1.69 -21.32 32.80
C LEU A 538 -0.23 -20.86 32.87
N LYS A 539 0.62 -21.34 31.97
CA LYS A 539 2.02 -20.95 31.91
C LYS A 539 2.15 -19.44 31.70
N LEU A 540 1.41 -18.87 30.73
CA LEU A 540 1.46 -17.43 30.45
C LEU A 540 1.00 -16.61 31.66
N THR A 541 -0.10 -16.99 32.30
CA THR A 541 -0.64 -16.30 33.47
C THR A 541 0.37 -16.32 34.63
N GLN A 542 1.03 -17.46 34.87
CA GLN A 542 2.06 -17.57 35.89
C GLN A 542 3.30 -16.71 35.56
N GLU A 543 3.74 -16.67 34.32
CA GLU A 543 4.86 -15.83 33.89
C GLU A 543 4.53 -14.35 34.06
N GLU A 544 3.32 -13.91 33.69
CA GLU A 544 2.87 -12.53 33.85
C GLU A 544 2.75 -12.16 35.35
N GLN A 545 2.25 -13.05 36.20
CA GLN A 545 2.24 -12.83 37.65
C GLN A 545 3.64 -12.64 38.22
N LYS A 546 4.59 -13.51 37.82
CA LYS A 546 6.00 -13.38 38.23
C LYS A 546 6.60 -12.05 37.78
N ARG A 547 6.31 -11.60 36.55
CA ARG A 547 6.76 -10.30 36.05
C ARG A 547 6.19 -9.13 36.83
N LYS A 548 4.90 -9.18 37.17
CA LYS A 548 4.23 -8.15 38.00
C LYS A 548 4.88 -8.07 39.39
N ILE A 549 5.09 -9.20 40.05
CA ILE A 549 5.75 -9.28 41.35
C ILE A 549 7.19 -8.70 41.30
N LYS A 550 7.96 -9.11 40.29
CA LYS A 550 9.31 -8.57 40.08
C LYS A 550 9.30 -7.05 39.86
N GLY A 551 8.33 -6.54 39.05
CA GLY A 551 8.18 -5.11 38.81
C GLY A 551 7.84 -4.32 40.10
N VAL A 552 7.02 -4.87 40.97
CA VAL A 552 6.70 -4.28 42.29
C VAL A 552 7.92 -4.25 43.18
N ASN A 553 8.69 -5.35 43.25
CA ASN A 553 9.90 -5.43 44.04
C ASN A 553 10.97 -4.44 43.58
N ASN A 554 11.24 -4.36 42.28
CA ASN A 554 12.16 -3.38 41.69
C ASN A 554 11.75 -1.93 42.00
N ARG A 555 10.43 -1.62 41.99
CA ARG A 555 9.95 -0.29 42.40
C ARG A 555 10.21 -0.01 43.88
N LYS A 556 9.95 -0.98 44.76
CA LYS A 556 10.25 -0.84 46.19
C LYS A 556 11.73 -0.58 46.40
N GLU A 557 12.62 -1.38 45.81
CA GLU A 557 14.07 -1.20 45.88
C GLU A 557 14.50 0.19 45.36
N SER A 558 13.92 0.66 44.27
CA SER A 558 14.21 2.00 43.74
C SER A 558 13.76 3.11 44.67
N ILE A 559 12.58 2.98 45.30
CA ILE A 559 12.07 3.96 46.27
C ILE A 559 12.93 3.95 47.53
N GLU A 560 13.30 2.78 48.04
CA GLU A 560 14.19 2.64 49.21
C GLU A 560 15.59 3.24 48.93
N ALA A 561 16.12 3.04 47.71
CA ALA A 561 17.39 3.64 47.30
C ALA A 561 17.28 5.19 47.25
N LEU A 562 16.18 5.75 46.76
CA LEU A 562 15.97 7.20 46.75
C LEU A 562 15.82 7.78 48.16
N ILE A 563 15.12 7.10 49.07
CA ILE A 563 14.95 7.53 50.46
C ILE A 563 16.31 7.48 51.22
N ASN A 564 17.21 6.56 50.86
CA ASN A 564 18.54 6.44 51.50
C ASN A 564 19.59 7.40 50.92
N ILE A 565 19.33 8.06 49.79
CA ILE A 565 20.21 9.10 49.25
C ILE A 565 20.04 10.43 50.04
N ASP A 566 18.86 10.66 50.63
CA ASP A 566 18.56 11.86 51.42
C ASP A 566 18.92 11.71 52.92
N LYS A 567 19.54 10.62 53.34
CA LYS A 567 20.16 10.41 54.66
C LYS A 567 21.67 10.45 54.56
#